data_fbd397ea1442ded1076ebac028a2cded
#
_entry.id   fbd397ea1442ded1076ebac028a2cded
#
_cell.length_a   1.000
_cell.length_b   1.000
_cell.length_c   1.000
_cell.angle_alpha   90.00
_cell.angle_beta   90.00
_cell.angle_gamma   90.00
#
_symmetry.space_group_name_H-M   'P 1'
#
loop_
_entity.id
_entity.type
_entity.pdbx_description
1 polymer ?
#
loop_
_entity_poly.entity_id
_entity_poly.type
_entity_poly.pdbx_seq_one_letter_code
_entity_poly.pdbx_strand_id
1 'polypeptide(L)'
;SISEVFKQVRTLGQPGDLLIIFSNGTSPSNLVQAIQTAHDRSMFVIGFTGAGDTDLSALLSGEDIEIRVDHHDPHRISEIQLLSLFCLCELIDQQLFGGTP
;
A
#
# COMPACT_ATOMS: atom_id res chain seq x y z
N SER A 1 -11.26 14.59 4.10
CA SER A 1 -11.31 14.29 2.65
C SER A 1 -9.99 13.72 2.16
N ILE A 2 -9.99 13.18 0.97
CA ILE A 2 -8.79 12.62 0.36
C ILE A 2 -7.71 13.68 0.17
N SER A 3 -8.09 14.91 -0.18
CA SER A 3 -7.12 16.01 -0.34
C SER A 3 -6.40 16.34 0.97
N GLU A 4 -7.06 16.16 2.10
CA GLU A 4 -6.43 16.34 3.41
C GLU A 4 -5.41 15.25 3.71
N VAL A 5 -5.69 14.01 3.30
CA VAL A 5 -4.73 12.91 3.44
C VAL A 5 -3.45 13.23 2.67
N PHE A 6 -3.57 13.73 1.44
CA PHE A 6 -2.40 14.14 0.66
C PHE A 6 -1.61 15.24 1.32
N LYS A 7 -2.31 16.24 1.87
CA LYS A 7 -1.63 17.33 2.59
C LYS A 7 -0.86 16.78 3.78
N GLN A 8 -1.43 15.83 4.52
CA GLN A 8 -0.76 15.22 5.65
C GLN A 8 0.47 14.44 5.22
N VAL A 9 0.39 13.61 4.18
CA VAL A 9 1.54 12.88 3.66
C VAL A 9 2.64 13.85 3.22
N ARG A 10 2.26 14.91 2.48
CA ARG A 10 3.21 15.92 2.00
C ARG A 10 3.86 16.69 3.13
N THR A 11 3.11 17.00 4.18
CA THR A 11 3.57 17.85 5.28
C THR A 11 4.27 17.07 6.37
N LEU A 12 3.74 15.89 6.72
CA LEU A 12 4.19 15.10 7.87
C LEU A 12 5.05 13.92 7.48
N GLY A 13 4.97 13.47 6.22
CA GLY A 13 5.77 12.35 5.75
C GLY A 13 7.25 12.67 5.79
N GLN A 14 8.04 11.77 6.35
CA GLN A 14 9.48 11.92 6.50
C GLN A 14 10.22 10.78 5.82
N PRO A 15 11.48 10.99 5.44
CA PRO A 15 12.28 9.92 4.87
C PRO A 15 12.28 8.68 5.76
N GLY A 16 12.03 7.52 5.16
CA GLY A 16 11.94 6.26 5.85
C GLY A 16 10.56 5.92 6.40
N ASP A 17 9.61 6.84 6.38
CA ASP A 17 8.23 6.54 6.75
C ASP A 17 7.59 5.58 5.74
N LEU A 18 6.53 4.91 6.16
CA LEU A 18 5.83 3.91 5.37
C LEU A 18 4.42 4.39 5.05
N LEU A 19 4.07 4.33 3.77
CA LEU A 19 2.70 4.53 3.29
C LEU A 19 2.12 3.19 2.85
N ILE A 20 0.96 2.85 3.37
CA ILE A 20 0.23 1.65 2.94
C ILE A 20 -1.00 2.09 2.18
N ILE A 21 -1.17 1.59 0.95
CA ILE A 21 -2.32 1.89 0.11
C ILE A 21 -3.06 0.61 -0.27
N PHE A 22 -4.36 0.76 -0.50
CA PHE A 22 -5.23 -0.32 -0.98
C PHE A 22 -5.95 0.14 -2.22
N SER A 23 -5.88 -0.63 -3.29
CA SER A 23 -6.66 -0.43 -4.50
C SER A 23 -7.34 -1.73 -4.91
N ASN A 24 -8.52 -1.59 -5.48
CA ASN A 24 -9.34 -2.73 -5.90
C ASN A 24 -9.41 -2.92 -7.42
N GLY A 25 -8.40 -2.47 -8.13
CA GLY A 25 -8.28 -2.70 -9.57
C GLY A 25 -8.61 -1.50 -10.45
N THR A 26 -8.94 -0.35 -9.88
CA THR A 26 -9.37 0.83 -10.65
C THR A 26 -8.28 1.89 -10.84
N SER A 27 -7.12 1.73 -10.24
CA SER A 27 -6.00 2.69 -10.29
C SER A 27 -6.45 4.14 -10.12
N PRO A 28 -7.16 4.49 -9.04
CA PRO A 28 -7.68 5.85 -8.91
C PRO A 28 -6.54 6.87 -8.87
N SER A 29 -6.77 8.01 -9.52
CA SER A 29 -5.73 9.05 -9.66
C SER A 29 -5.22 9.58 -8.34
N ASN A 30 -6.05 9.58 -7.30
CA ASN A 30 -5.64 10.00 -5.97
C ASN A 30 -4.61 9.05 -5.34
N LEU A 31 -4.69 7.75 -5.62
CA LEU A 31 -3.68 6.80 -5.15
C LEU A 31 -2.38 6.94 -5.95
N VAL A 32 -2.47 7.19 -7.24
CA VAL A 32 -1.29 7.52 -8.07
C VAL A 32 -0.57 8.72 -7.46
N GLN A 33 -1.31 9.77 -7.15
CA GLN A 33 -0.74 10.97 -6.55
C GLN A 33 -0.15 10.70 -5.16
N ALA A 34 -0.79 9.85 -4.36
CA ALA A 34 -0.28 9.49 -3.04
C ALA A 34 1.09 8.79 -3.13
N ILE A 35 1.23 7.85 -4.07
CA ILE A 35 2.51 7.16 -4.28
C ILE A 35 3.59 8.14 -4.72
N GLN A 36 3.28 9.03 -5.67
CA GLN A 36 4.24 10.02 -6.14
C GLN A 36 4.69 10.95 -5.02
N THR A 37 3.74 11.40 -4.20
CA THR A 37 4.05 12.24 -3.05
C THR A 37 4.92 11.51 -2.02
N ALA A 38 4.63 10.25 -1.76
CA ALA A 38 5.44 9.44 -0.85
C ALA A 38 6.88 9.29 -1.36
N HIS A 39 7.05 9.02 -2.66
CA HIS A 39 8.38 8.93 -3.26
C HIS A 39 9.13 10.26 -3.18
N ASP A 40 8.44 11.37 -3.41
CA ASP A 40 9.05 12.71 -3.28
C ASP A 40 9.53 12.98 -1.86
N ARG A 41 8.92 12.36 -0.88
CA ARG A 41 9.29 12.46 0.53
C ARG A 41 10.25 11.35 0.99
N SER A 42 10.72 10.54 0.06
CA SER A 42 11.62 9.40 0.36
C SER A 42 11.00 8.39 1.33
N MET A 43 9.70 8.19 1.21
CA MET A 43 8.97 7.20 1.98
C MET A 43 8.95 5.86 1.23
N PHE A 44 8.76 4.78 1.98
CA PHE A 44 8.48 3.46 1.40
C PHE A 44 6.99 3.28 1.20
N VAL A 45 6.61 2.49 0.20
CA VAL A 45 5.21 2.20 -0.09
C VAL A 45 4.98 0.69 -0.06
N ILE A 46 3.92 0.28 0.64
CA ILE A 46 3.33 -1.05 0.46
C ILE A 46 2.01 -0.85 -0.25
N GLY A 47 1.91 -1.36 -1.47
CA GLY A 47 0.70 -1.26 -2.27
C GLY A 47 -0.02 -2.60 -2.36
N PHE A 48 -1.27 -2.62 -1.88
CA PHE A 48 -2.18 -3.74 -2.11
C PHE A 48 -2.97 -3.42 -3.37
N THR A 49 -2.79 -4.23 -4.43
CA THR A 49 -3.36 -3.95 -5.75
C THR A 49 -4.23 -5.11 -6.24
N GLY A 50 -5.08 -4.83 -7.21
CA GLY A 50 -5.81 -5.83 -7.97
C GLY A 50 -5.27 -5.96 -9.39
N ALA A 51 -5.80 -6.91 -10.16
CA ALA A 51 -5.30 -7.19 -11.50
C ALA A 51 -5.37 -5.99 -12.45
N GLY A 52 -6.36 -5.10 -12.27
CA GLY A 52 -6.53 -3.91 -13.11
C GLY A 52 -5.67 -2.71 -12.73
N ASP A 53 -4.89 -2.79 -11.65
CA ASP A 53 -4.12 -1.66 -11.13
C ASP A 53 -2.75 -1.52 -11.82
N THR A 54 -2.74 -1.50 -13.14
CA THR A 54 -1.50 -1.45 -13.91
C THR A 54 -0.74 -0.15 -13.72
N ASP A 55 -1.44 0.98 -13.60
CA ASP A 55 -0.81 2.28 -13.38
C ASP A 55 -0.14 2.36 -12.02
N LEU A 56 -0.79 1.83 -10.97
CA LEU A 56 -0.21 1.78 -9.64
C LEU A 56 0.99 0.85 -9.60
N SER A 57 0.87 -0.33 -10.21
CA SER A 57 1.96 -1.31 -10.25
C SER A 57 3.21 -0.73 -10.93
N ALA A 58 3.02 0.08 -11.96
CA ALA A 58 4.13 0.71 -12.68
C ALA A 58 4.88 1.74 -11.82
N LEU A 59 4.21 2.34 -10.85
CA LEU A 59 4.81 3.33 -9.96
C LEU A 59 5.57 2.69 -8.78
N LEU A 60 5.14 1.52 -8.36
CA LEU A 60 5.80 0.80 -7.27
C LEU A 60 7.13 0.24 -7.79
N SER A 61 8.21 0.58 -7.13
CA SER A 61 9.55 0.23 -7.59
C SER A 61 10.56 0.27 -6.47
N GLY A 62 11.76 -0.24 -6.72
CA GLY A 62 12.84 -0.20 -5.75
C GLY A 62 12.50 -0.99 -4.49
N GLU A 63 12.51 -0.29 -3.36
CA GLU A 63 12.24 -0.91 -2.06
C GLU A 63 10.76 -0.98 -1.70
N ASP A 64 9.89 -0.51 -2.59
CA ASP A 64 8.45 -0.66 -2.39
C ASP A 64 8.04 -2.13 -2.45
N ILE A 65 6.93 -2.45 -1.81
CA ILE A 65 6.37 -3.80 -1.82
C ILE A 65 5.00 -3.74 -2.46
N GLU A 66 4.76 -4.62 -3.43
CA GLU A 66 3.43 -4.81 -3.99
C GLU A 66 2.88 -6.17 -3.55
N ILE A 67 1.68 -6.15 -3.00
CA ILE A 67 0.91 -7.37 -2.70
C ILE A 67 -0.26 -7.37 -3.67
N ARG A 68 -0.14 -8.14 -4.74
CA ARG A 68 -1.10 -8.15 -5.82
C ARG A 68 -2.08 -9.30 -5.66
N VAL A 69 -3.37 -8.97 -5.73
CA VAL A 69 -4.44 -9.96 -5.87
C VAL A 69 -4.79 -10.05 -7.34
N ASP A 70 -4.42 -11.15 -7.97
CA ASP A 70 -4.64 -11.32 -9.41
C ASP A 70 -6.09 -11.71 -9.70
N HIS A 71 -7.00 -10.79 -9.44
CA HIS A 71 -8.43 -10.93 -9.62
C HIS A 71 -9.03 -9.61 -10.06
N HIS A 72 -10.19 -9.65 -10.71
CA HIS A 72 -10.86 -8.45 -11.23
C HIS A 72 -12.11 -8.05 -10.44
N ASP A 73 -12.66 -8.93 -9.60
CA ASP A 73 -13.83 -8.60 -8.78
C ASP A 73 -13.40 -7.76 -7.57
N PRO A 74 -13.86 -6.50 -7.46
CA PRO A 74 -13.44 -5.61 -6.38
C PRO A 74 -13.75 -6.15 -4.98
N HIS A 75 -14.87 -6.84 -4.80
CA HIS A 75 -15.24 -7.41 -3.51
C HIS A 75 -14.29 -8.54 -3.12
N ARG A 76 -13.95 -9.40 -4.07
CA ARG A 76 -13.01 -10.49 -3.83
C ARG A 76 -11.60 -9.96 -3.55
N ILE A 77 -11.18 -8.95 -4.30
CA ILE A 77 -9.89 -8.28 -4.08
C ILE A 77 -9.82 -7.74 -2.66
N SER A 78 -10.85 -7.01 -2.21
CA SER A 78 -10.87 -6.41 -0.88
C SER A 78 -10.84 -7.46 0.23
N GLU A 79 -11.56 -8.58 0.07
CA GLU A 79 -11.54 -9.68 1.04
C GLU A 79 -10.13 -10.27 1.19
N ILE A 80 -9.47 -10.51 0.08
CA ILE A 80 -8.13 -11.11 0.08
C ILE A 80 -7.11 -10.11 0.62
N GLN A 81 -7.25 -8.82 0.29
CA GLN A 81 -6.39 -7.77 0.81
C GLN A 81 -6.49 -7.68 2.33
N LEU A 82 -7.70 -7.74 2.88
CA LEU A 82 -7.90 -7.71 4.32
C LEU A 82 -7.23 -8.92 4.99
N LEU A 83 -7.42 -10.11 4.43
CA LEU A 83 -6.77 -11.32 4.94
C LEU A 83 -5.25 -11.19 4.88
N SER A 84 -4.71 -10.69 3.78
CA SER A 84 -3.28 -10.47 3.61
C SER A 84 -2.72 -9.49 4.64
N LEU A 85 -3.48 -8.43 4.93
CA LEU A 85 -3.10 -7.45 5.95
C LEU A 85 -3.04 -8.10 7.34
N PHE A 86 -4.02 -8.93 7.69
CA PHE A 86 -3.99 -9.65 8.96
C PHE A 86 -2.77 -10.58 9.06
N CYS A 87 -2.47 -11.31 8.00
CA CYS A 87 -1.29 -12.19 7.97
C CYS A 87 0.01 -11.38 8.13
N LEU A 88 0.12 -10.24 7.49
CA LEU A 88 1.28 -9.37 7.59
C LEU A 88 1.44 -8.85 9.01
N CYS A 89 0.36 -8.40 9.63
CA CYS A 89 0.38 -7.93 11.03
C CYS A 89 0.79 -9.05 11.98
N GLU A 90 0.32 -10.27 11.77
CA GLU A 90 0.70 -11.43 12.55
C GLU A 90 2.19 -11.72 12.43
N LEU A 91 2.73 -11.68 11.22
CA LEU A 91 4.16 -11.89 10.99
C LEU A 91 5.01 -10.82 11.67
N ILE A 92 4.60 -9.57 11.59
CA ILE A 92 5.31 -8.47 12.27
C ILE A 92 5.27 -8.68 13.78
N ASP A 93 4.13 -9.04 14.32
CA ASP A 93 3.97 -9.29 15.75
C ASP A 93 4.90 -10.41 16.20
N GLN A 94 4.99 -11.50 15.44
CA GLN A 94 5.92 -12.60 15.75
C GLN A 94 7.38 -12.18 15.67
N GLN A 95 7.73 -11.34 14.71
CA GLN A 95 9.11 -10.86 14.55
C GLN A 95 9.52 -9.93 15.70
N LEU A 96 8.60 -9.12 16.23
CA LEU A 96 8.89 -8.13 17.25
C LEU A 96 8.71 -8.66 18.67
N PHE A 97 7.69 -9.47 18.91
CA PHE A 97 7.24 -9.84 20.23
C PHE A 97 7.11 -11.34 20.44
N GLY A 98 6.94 -12.12 19.36
CA GLY A 98 6.83 -13.54 19.44
C GLY A 98 8.17 -14.15 19.80
N GLY A 99 8.19 -15.01 20.76
CA GLY A 99 9.37 -15.79 21.06
C GLY A 99 9.70 -16.74 19.91
N THR A 100 10.76 -17.48 20.09
CA THR A 100 11.04 -18.60 19.21
C THR A 100 9.87 -19.58 19.23
N PRO A 101 9.51 -20.13 18.09
CA PRO A 101 8.47 -21.14 18.05
C PRO A 101 8.80 -22.35 18.93
#